data_c42dfbcc60d0fcf646dd914873b01374
#
_entry.id   c42dfbcc60d0fcf646dd914873b01374
#
_cell.length_a   1.000
_cell.length_b   1.000
_cell.length_c   1.000
_cell.angle_alpha   90.00
_cell.angle_beta   90.00
_cell.angle_gamma   90.00
#
_symmetry.space_group_name_H-M   'P 1'
#
loop_
_entity.id
_entity.type
_entity.pdbx_description
1 polymer ?
#
loop_
_entity_poly.entity_id
_entity_poly.type
_entity_poly.pdbx_seq_one_letter_code
_entity_poly.pdbx_strand_id
1 'polypeptide(L)'
;ALIEQKLGIISSGYENTEVDSIYFDKDFLIGGGQAYTIMDPYDSAWEVELAETARVYARVGDQSGTPVIWEEDYGKGRFVVDNFGLYEKAVRGFYAASYSLLTDAGVYPVINGSVFYLDDFPSPVPGGDGTYVRRDYNTNIADFYSNIWWPDMMSLAAEHGVRYTGVMIENYEDETDGKIKKQTDTQRFQYFGNMILHQGGELGYHGYNHQPLSLSNVDYGDVLPYKTWISMKAIQDAFGELIRFGKEMFPGTELSVYVPPSNVLSEEGRKMLAEKFPEIRTIASNYFPGEYAYVQEFETADDGIVE
;
A
#
# COMPACT_ATOMS: atom_id res chain seq x y z
N ALA A 1 38.07 16.53 11.06
CA ALA A 1 38.35 17.65 11.99
C ALA A 1 37.38 18.83 11.82
N LEU A 2 37.44 19.67 10.75
CA LEU A 2 36.59 20.87 10.66
C LEU A 2 35.11 20.52 10.39
N ILE A 3 34.84 19.50 9.58
CA ILE A 3 33.48 19.03 9.26
C ILE A 3 32.87 18.42 10.52
N GLU A 4 33.55 17.52 11.18
CA GLU A 4 33.11 16.89 12.43
C GLU A 4 32.72 17.92 13.47
N GLN A 5 33.57 18.92 13.68
CA GLN A 5 33.27 20.01 14.60
C GLN A 5 31.99 20.78 14.27
N LYS A 6 31.69 20.99 12.97
CA LYS A 6 30.48 21.67 12.53
C LYS A 6 29.22 20.82 12.73
N LEU A 7 29.40 19.51 12.72
CA LEU A 7 28.32 18.53 12.90
C LEU A 7 28.16 18.10 14.35
N GLY A 8 28.93 18.70 15.28
CA GLY A 8 28.89 18.31 16.70
C GLY A 8 29.51 16.94 16.99
N ILE A 9 30.36 16.41 16.12
CA ILE A 9 31.00 15.12 16.29
C ILE A 9 32.34 15.31 17.01
N ILE A 10 32.48 14.70 18.19
CA ILE A 10 33.73 14.69 18.98
C ILE A 10 34.66 13.60 18.47
N SER A 11 34.11 12.40 18.30
CA SER A 11 34.82 11.24 17.78
C SER A 11 33.90 10.39 16.91
N SER A 12 34.50 9.73 15.92
CA SER A 12 33.79 8.75 15.08
C SER A 12 34.58 7.45 15.02
N GLY A 13 33.90 6.32 15.17
CA GLY A 13 34.45 4.98 14.97
C GLY A 13 34.67 4.65 13.50
N TYR A 14 35.26 3.49 13.26
CA TYR A 14 35.32 2.86 11.94
C TYR A 14 34.21 1.81 11.76
N GLU A 15 33.44 1.59 12.80
CA GLU A 15 32.37 0.58 12.84
C GLU A 15 31.03 1.25 12.56
N ASN A 16 30.13 0.50 12.00
CA ASN A 16 28.77 0.88 11.76
C ASN A 16 27.84 0.01 12.62
N THR A 17 26.79 0.63 13.12
CA THR A 17 25.69 -0.06 13.80
C THR A 17 24.59 -0.33 12.78
N GLU A 18 24.11 -1.56 12.69
CA GLU A 18 22.95 -1.91 11.88
C GLU A 18 21.70 -1.19 12.42
N VAL A 19 20.89 -0.65 11.52
CA VAL A 19 19.66 0.07 11.85
C VAL A 19 18.47 -0.86 11.65
N ASP A 20 18.18 -1.69 12.64
CA ASP A 20 17.02 -2.59 12.66
C ASP A 20 15.77 -1.95 13.26
N SER A 21 15.97 -0.91 14.04
CA SER A 21 14.92 -0.11 14.66
C SER A 21 15.41 1.30 14.98
N ILE A 22 14.49 2.26 15.01
CA ILE A 22 14.79 3.65 15.35
C ILE A 22 13.87 4.10 16.48
N TYR A 23 14.47 4.54 17.59
CA TYR A 23 13.81 5.24 18.66
C TYR A 23 13.73 6.74 18.34
N PHE A 24 12.54 7.31 18.33
CA PHE A 24 12.32 8.74 18.15
C PHE A 24 12.05 9.44 19.48
N ASP A 25 12.66 10.60 19.68
CA ASP A 25 12.36 11.47 20.82
C ASP A 25 10.87 11.85 20.79
N LYS A 26 10.28 11.98 21.99
CA LYS A 26 8.86 12.22 22.18
C LYS A 26 8.34 13.46 21.45
N ASP A 27 9.16 14.49 21.37
CA ASP A 27 8.75 15.80 20.84
C ASP A 27 9.16 16.02 19.38
N PHE A 28 9.76 15.00 18.71
CA PHE A 28 10.25 15.14 17.34
C PHE A 28 9.17 14.85 16.29
N LEU A 29 8.50 13.74 16.41
CA LEU A 29 7.47 13.27 15.45
C LEU A 29 6.18 12.92 16.17
N ILE A 30 5.04 13.00 15.47
CA ILE A 30 3.79 12.40 15.93
C ILE A 30 4.03 10.90 16.10
N GLY A 31 3.76 10.37 17.30
CA GLY A 31 4.07 8.98 17.65
C GLY A 31 5.49 8.79 18.22
N GLY A 32 6.25 9.84 18.45
CA GLY A 32 7.54 9.76 19.15
C GLY A 32 7.43 9.25 20.59
N GLY A 33 8.59 8.99 21.20
CA GLY A 33 8.70 8.41 22.54
C GLY A 33 8.76 6.88 22.54
N GLN A 34 8.94 6.26 21.40
CA GLN A 34 9.05 4.80 21.25
C GLN A 34 9.93 4.43 20.04
N ALA A 35 10.30 3.16 19.95
CA ALA A 35 11.05 2.62 18.84
C ALA A 35 10.11 2.00 17.80
N TYR A 36 10.51 2.10 16.53
CA TYR A 36 9.86 1.48 15.37
C TYR A 36 10.84 0.58 14.65
N THR A 37 10.41 -0.62 14.33
CA THR A 37 11.21 -1.61 13.58
C THR A 37 11.33 -1.17 12.11
N ILE A 38 12.53 -1.33 11.57
CA ILE A 38 12.81 -1.16 10.15
C ILE A 38 12.67 -2.52 9.47
N MET A 39 11.86 -2.60 8.42
CA MET A 39 11.53 -3.87 7.76
C MET A 39 12.69 -4.44 6.93
N ASP A 40 13.59 -3.59 6.47
CA ASP A 40 14.76 -3.97 5.69
C ASP A 40 16.04 -3.40 6.34
N PRO A 41 16.67 -4.12 7.28
CA PRO A 41 17.77 -3.62 8.10
C PRO A 41 19.13 -3.67 7.38
N TYR A 42 19.20 -3.33 6.09
CA TYR A 42 20.48 -3.25 5.36
C TYR A 42 21.25 -1.96 5.62
N ASP A 43 20.59 -1.00 6.22
CA ASP A 43 21.20 0.29 6.48
C ASP A 43 22.00 0.28 7.78
N SER A 44 23.04 1.10 7.80
CA SER A 44 23.91 1.24 8.92
C SER A 44 24.05 2.70 9.34
N ALA A 45 24.13 2.93 10.63
CA ALA A 45 24.52 4.21 11.20
C ALA A 45 25.99 4.20 11.59
N TRP A 46 26.65 5.31 11.38
CA TRP A 46 28.03 5.48 11.82
C TRP A 46 28.07 5.65 13.31
N GLU A 47 28.96 4.93 14.01
CA GLU A 47 29.16 5.14 15.43
C GLU A 47 29.86 6.47 15.67
N VAL A 48 29.17 7.37 16.38
CA VAL A 48 29.62 8.71 16.68
C VAL A 48 29.42 9.07 18.14
N GLU A 49 30.37 9.81 18.69
CA GLU A 49 30.24 10.50 19.95
C GLU A 49 29.96 11.98 19.68
N LEU A 50 28.88 12.50 20.21
CA LEU A 50 28.44 13.87 19.98
C LEU A 50 28.82 14.81 21.12
N ALA A 51 29.00 16.08 20.80
CA ALA A 51 29.16 17.14 21.75
C ALA A 51 27.89 17.29 22.60
N GLU A 52 28.06 17.77 23.82
CA GLU A 52 26.94 18.06 24.73
C GLU A 52 25.95 19.12 24.17
N THR A 53 26.41 19.92 23.22
CA THR A 53 25.60 20.91 22.50
C THR A 53 24.70 20.32 21.45
N ALA A 54 25.02 19.13 20.95
CA ALA A 54 24.24 18.45 19.93
C ALA A 54 22.91 17.94 20.51
N ARG A 55 21.82 18.28 19.87
CA ARG A 55 20.49 17.81 20.25
C ARG A 55 20.08 16.62 19.42
N VAL A 56 19.90 15.47 20.05
CA VAL A 56 19.57 14.21 19.37
C VAL A 56 18.06 14.00 19.38
N TYR A 57 17.50 13.68 18.21
CA TYR A 57 16.07 13.43 17.99
C TYR A 57 15.74 11.97 17.72
N ALA A 58 16.71 11.18 17.25
CA ALA A 58 16.50 9.76 17.02
C ALA A 58 17.78 8.95 17.23
N ARG A 59 17.62 7.69 17.62
CA ARG A 59 18.71 6.74 17.92
C ARG A 59 18.36 5.35 17.43
N VAL A 60 19.37 4.54 17.17
CA VAL A 60 19.17 3.11 16.89
C VAL A 60 18.64 2.42 18.13
N GLY A 61 17.63 1.57 17.96
CA GLY A 61 17.11 0.70 19.00
C GLY A 61 16.36 1.42 20.12
N ASP A 62 17.07 2.06 21.03
CA ASP A 62 16.50 2.72 22.21
C ASP A 62 17.16 4.07 22.51
N GLN A 63 16.83 4.66 23.67
CA GLN A 63 17.36 5.97 24.10
C GLN A 63 18.86 6.01 24.30
N SER A 64 19.52 4.87 24.40
CA SER A 64 20.97 4.75 24.60
C SER A 64 21.75 4.41 23.33
N GLY A 65 21.04 4.13 22.23
CA GLY A 65 21.63 3.70 20.98
C GLY A 65 22.39 4.79 20.22
N THR A 66 23.04 4.40 19.14
CA THR A 66 23.79 5.29 18.24
C THR A 66 22.89 6.40 17.72
N PRO A 67 23.30 7.69 17.78
CA PRO A 67 22.53 8.80 17.22
C PRO A 67 22.35 8.65 15.70
N VAL A 68 21.12 8.82 15.23
CA VAL A 68 20.79 8.76 13.79
C VAL A 68 20.21 10.06 13.25
N ILE A 69 19.57 10.89 14.08
CA ILE A 69 19.14 12.23 13.71
C ILE A 69 19.51 13.18 14.84
N TRP A 70 20.28 14.23 14.51
CA TRP A 70 20.61 15.29 15.48
C TRP A 70 20.83 16.64 14.79
N GLU A 71 20.77 17.70 15.59
CA GLU A 71 21.16 19.05 15.18
C GLU A 71 22.33 19.58 15.99
N GLU A 72 23.12 20.45 15.38
CA GLU A 72 24.18 21.20 16.00
C GLU A 72 24.22 22.64 15.49
N ASP A 73 24.29 23.59 16.39
CA ASP A 73 24.47 24.99 16.04
C ASP A 73 25.94 25.32 15.87
N TYR A 74 26.33 25.90 14.74
CA TYR A 74 27.70 26.34 14.48
C TYR A 74 27.74 27.77 13.95
N GLY A 75 28.29 28.67 14.74
CA GLY A 75 28.34 30.10 14.43
C GLY A 75 26.95 30.72 14.35
N LYS A 76 26.51 31.10 13.17
CA LYS A 76 25.15 31.64 12.96
C LYS A 76 24.24 30.65 12.18
N GLY A 77 24.73 29.46 11.95
CA GLY A 77 24.00 28.44 11.18
C GLY A 77 23.73 27.21 12.02
N ARG A 78 22.88 26.37 11.50
CA ARG A 78 22.50 25.08 12.05
C ARG A 78 22.76 23.97 11.05
N PHE A 79 23.23 22.84 11.53
CA PHE A 79 23.36 21.62 10.78
C PHE A 79 22.38 20.59 11.36
N VAL A 80 21.65 19.90 10.49
CA VAL A 80 20.89 18.72 10.83
C VAL A 80 21.52 17.54 10.11
N VAL A 81 21.74 16.46 10.82
CA VAL A 81 22.43 15.29 10.32
C VAL A 81 21.49 14.10 10.35
N ASP A 82 21.37 13.44 9.22
CA ASP A 82 20.76 12.12 9.06
C ASP A 82 21.90 11.10 8.89
N ASN A 83 22.14 10.32 9.95
CA ASN A 83 23.21 9.32 10.02
C ASN A 83 22.66 7.92 9.71
N PHE A 84 21.97 7.80 8.59
CA PHE A 84 21.44 6.54 8.07
C PHE A 84 21.20 6.67 6.57
N GLY A 85 21.13 5.55 5.88
CA GLY A 85 20.92 5.49 4.43
C GLY A 85 19.61 4.81 4.05
N LEU A 86 18.51 5.11 4.73
CA LEU A 86 17.21 4.53 4.46
C LEU A 86 16.57 5.17 3.22
N TYR A 87 16.35 4.39 2.17
CA TYR A 87 15.86 4.88 0.88
C TYR A 87 14.45 4.41 0.53
N GLU A 88 13.86 3.57 1.36
CA GLU A 88 12.53 3.03 1.13
C GLU A 88 11.44 4.10 1.19
N LYS A 89 10.40 3.91 0.43
CA LYS A 89 9.21 4.78 0.44
C LYS A 89 8.62 4.98 1.85
N ALA A 90 8.61 3.93 2.64
CA ALA A 90 8.04 3.94 3.99
C ALA A 90 8.76 4.90 4.96
N VAL A 91 10.05 5.14 4.77
CA VAL A 91 10.89 5.88 5.74
C VAL A 91 11.28 7.29 5.29
N ARG A 92 11.00 7.68 4.06
CA ARG A 92 11.40 9.01 3.54
C ARG A 92 10.77 10.20 4.27
N GLY A 93 9.68 9.97 5.01
CA GLY A 93 9.11 10.97 5.90
C GLY A 93 10.09 11.47 6.97
N PHE A 94 11.09 10.65 7.32
CA PHE A 94 12.14 11.05 8.27
C PHE A 94 12.98 12.20 7.74
N TYR A 95 13.34 12.18 6.45
CA TYR A 95 14.08 13.27 5.82
C TYR A 95 13.29 14.59 5.78
N ALA A 96 11.98 14.49 5.53
CA ALA A 96 11.12 15.68 5.58
C ALA A 96 11.04 16.27 6.99
N ALA A 97 11.00 15.41 8.01
CA ALA A 97 11.01 15.82 9.40
C ALA A 97 12.35 16.44 9.80
N SER A 98 13.47 15.83 9.44
CA SER A 98 14.82 16.36 9.66
C SER A 98 14.99 17.72 9.00
N TYR A 99 14.55 17.85 7.74
CA TYR A 99 14.60 19.12 7.02
C TYR A 99 13.81 20.23 7.73
N SER A 100 12.69 19.88 8.37
CA SER A 100 11.87 20.86 9.13
C SER A 100 12.60 21.48 10.32
N LEU A 101 13.63 20.81 10.86
CA LEU A 101 14.46 21.35 11.95
C LEU A 101 15.37 22.52 11.52
N LEU A 102 15.60 22.70 10.21
CA LEU A 102 16.40 23.80 9.68
C LEU A 102 15.67 25.13 9.66
N THR A 103 14.38 25.14 9.97
CA THR A 103 13.54 26.35 9.93
C THR A 103 12.89 26.60 11.28
N ASP A 104 12.62 27.89 11.61
CA ASP A 104 11.93 28.28 12.85
C ASP A 104 10.48 27.75 12.91
N ALA A 105 9.89 27.46 11.75
CA ALA A 105 8.56 26.87 11.62
C ALA A 105 8.59 25.88 10.45
N GLY A 106 8.73 24.60 10.76
CA GLY A 106 8.67 23.52 9.79
C GLY A 106 7.26 22.94 9.68
N VAL A 107 6.85 22.60 8.45
CA VAL A 107 5.60 21.86 8.17
C VAL A 107 5.94 20.65 7.32
N TYR A 108 5.50 19.48 7.77
CA TYR A 108 5.59 18.25 6.98
C TYR A 108 4.24 17.55 6.95
N PRO A 109 3.90 16.89 5.84
CA PRO A 109 2.64 16.17 5.76
C PRO A 109 2.70 14.91 6.63
N VAL A 110 1.60 14.63 7.34
CA VAL A 110 1.39 13.38 8.04
C VAL A 110 0.22 12.68 7.42
N ILE A 111 0.46 11.56 6.74
CA ILE A 111 -0.57 10.67 6.24
C ILE A 111 -0.62 9.50 7.21
N ASN A 112 -1.70 9.46 8.00
CA ASN A 112 -1.97 8.35 8.92
C ASN A 112 -3.25 7.64 8.43
N GLY A 113 -3.15 6.98 7.30
CA GLY A 113 -4.24 6.28 6.65
C GLY A 113 -3.82 4.87 6.25
N SER A 114 -4.75 3.95 6.37
CA SER A 114 -4.61 2.58 5.88
C SER A 114 -5.78 2.27 4.96
N VAL A 115 -5.50 1.57 3.87
CA VAL A 115 -6.52 1.07 2.94
C VAL A 115 -6.51 -0.45 3.02
N PHE A 116 -7.70 -1.04 3.12
CA PHE A 116 -7.88 -2.48 3.20
C PHE A 116 -8.72 -2.94 2.02
N TYR A 117 -8.04 -3.50 1.03
CA TYR A 117 -8.71 -4.12 -0.11
C TYR A 117 -9.12 -5.56 0.20
N LEU A 118 -10.32 -5.92 -0.20
CA LEU A 118 -10.76 -7.30 -0.31
C LEU A 118 -10.75 -7.65 -1.79
N ASP A 119 -9.62 -8.20 -2.22
CA ASP A 119 -9.39 -8.61 -3.60
C ASP A 119 -10.28 -9.80 -3.97
N ASP A 120 -10.49 -10.02 -5.26
CA ASP A 120 -11.35 -11.09 -5.79
C ASP A 120 -12.79 -11.06 -5.24
N PHE A 121 -13.25 -9.90 -4.83
CA PHE A 121 -14.56 -9.76 -4.18
C PHE A 121 -15.72 -10.20 -5.09
N PRO A 122 -16.74 -10.92 -4.57
CA PRO A 122 -16.91 -11.45 -3.22
C PRO A 122 -16.21 -12.80 -3.00
N SER A 123 -15.16 -13.08 -3.68
CA SER A 123 -14.33 -14.28 -3.81
C SER A 123 -15.11 -15.55 -4.14
N PRO A 124 -14.65 -16.38 -5.06
CA PRO A 124 -15.17 -17.73 -5.15
C PRO A 124 -14.95 -18.43 -3.81
N VAL A 125 -15.86 -19.31 -3.43
CA VAL A 125 -15.57 -20.18 -2.31
C VAL A 125 -14.23 -20.86 -2.55
N PRO A 126 -13.25 -20.74 -1.63
CA PRO A 126 -11.94 -21.32 -1.84
C PRO A 126 -12.04 -22.79 -2.21
N GLY A 127 -11.23 -23.19 -3.19
CA GLY A 127 -11.11 -24.60 -3.58
C GLY A 127 -10.44 -25.45 -2.50
N GLY A 128 -10.39 -26.74 -2.72
CA GLY A 128 -9.75 -27.70 -1.84
C GLY A 128 -10.70 -28.64 -1.13
N ASP A 129 -10.15 -29.56 -0.35
CA ASP A 129 -10.92 -30.62 0.33
C ASP A 129 -11.59 -30.19 1.65
N GLY A 130 -11.24 -29.00 2.15
CA GLY A 130 -11.78 -28.45 3.39
C GLY A 130 -11.39 -29.22 4.66
N THR A 131 -10.32 -30.01 4.61
CA THR A 131 -9.89 -30.86 5.73
C THR A 131 -9.70 -30.06 7.01
N TYR A 132 -8.99 -28.94 6.96
CA TYR A 132 -8.74 -28.10 8.13
C TYR A 132 -10.00 -27.38 8.62
N VAL A 133 -10.84 -26.89 7.69
CA VAL A 133 -12.12 -26.27 8.03
C VAL A 133 -13.03 -27.29 8.75
N ARG A 134 -13.10 -28.51 8.23
CA ARG A 134 -13.88 -29.59 8.87
C ARG A 134 -13.33 -29.96 10.24
N ARG A 135 -12.00 -30.04 10.38
CA ARG A 135 -11.34 -30.37 11.65
C ARG A 135 -11.61 -29.32 12.72
N ASP A 136 -11.46 -28.05 12.38
CA ASP A 136 -11.43 -26.96 13.37
C ASP A 136 -12.83 -26.36 13.63
N TYR A 137 -13.71 -26.36 12.62
CA TYR A 137 -15.02 -25.72 12.68
C TYR A 137 -16.22 -26.66 12.46
N ASN A 138 -15.95 -27.94 12.16
CA ASN A 138 -16.98 -28.95 11.89
C ASN A 138 -18.01 -28.54 10.82
N THR A 139 -17.55 -27.84 9.77
CA THR A 139 -18.37 -27.34 8.66
C THR A 139 -17.68 -27.54 7.30
N ASN A 140 -18.38 -27.27 6.20
CA ASN A 140 -17.79 -27.22 4.87
C ASN A 140 -17.21 -25.82 4.56
N ILE A 141 -16.43 -25.72 3.47
CA ILE A 141 -15.77 -24.47 3.11
C ILE A 141 -16.76 -23.34 2.81
N ALA A 142 -17.86 -23.63 2.10
CA ALA A 142 -18.84 -22.62 1.71
C ALA A 142 -19.55 -22.02 2.93
N ASP A 143 -19.96 -22.88 3.85
CA ASP A 143 -20.60 -22.46 5.11
C ASP A 143 -19.61 -21.74 6.02
N PHE A 144 -18.36 -22.21 6.09
CA PHE A 144 -17.31 -21.52 6.83
C PHE A 144 -17.11 -20.09 6.30
N TYR A 145 -16.97 -19.95 4.97
CA TYR A 145 -16.76 -18.66 4.32
C TYR A 145 -17.91 -17.68 4.62
N SER A 146 -19.14 -18.13 4.47
CA SER A 146 -20.32 -17.28 4.63
C SER A 146 -20.71 -17.02 6.08
N ASN A 147 -20.54 -18.00 6.96
CA ASN A 147 -21.09 -17.95 8.33
C ASN A 147 -20.05 -17.70 9.41
N ILE A 148 -18.75 -17.81 9.09
CA ILE A 148 -17.64 -17.58 10.03
C ILE A 148 -16.73 -16.48 9.51
N TRP A 149 -16.07 -16.69 8.38
CA TRP A 149 -15.07 -15.75 7.86
C TRP A 149 -15.65 -14.33 7.60
N TRP A 150 -16.75 -14.23 6.90
CA TRP A 150 -17.38 -12.93 6.63
C TRP A 150 -17.88 -12.22 7.88
N PRO A 151 -18.60 -12.87 8.81
CA PRO A 151 -18.95 -12.27 10.10
C PRO A 151 -17.74 -11.81 10.91
N ASP A 152 -16.65 -12.58 10.94
CA ASP A 152 -15.43 -12.19 11.64
C ASP A 152 -14.78 -10.95 11.02
N MET A 153 -14.68 -10.89 9.68
CA MET A 153 -14.18 -9.71 8.97
C MET A 153 -15.04 -8.46 9.28
N MET A 154 -16.36 -8.59 9.28
CA MET A 154 -17.27 -7.49 9.61
C MET A 154 -17.15 -7.07 11.09
N SER A 155 -16.95 -8.03 11.99
CA SER A 155 -16.75 -7.77 13.42
C SER A 155 -15.44 -7.01 13.65
N LEU A 156 -14.35 -7.44 13.03
CA LEU A 156 -13.05 -6.74 13.09
C LEU A 156 -13.16 -5.31 12.54
N ALA A 157 -13.87 -5.14 11.43
CA ALA A 157 -14.09 -3.81 10.86
C ALA A 157 -14.83 -2.89 11.84
N ALA A 158 -15.87 -3.40 12.51
CA ALA A 158 -16.63 -2.64 13.48
C ALA A 158 -15.82 -2.33 14.76
N GLU A 159 -15.06 -3.29 15.26
CA GLU A 159 -14.25 -3.16 16.48
C GLU A 159 -13.12 -2.14 16.32
N HIS A 160 -12.44 -2.17 15.15
CA HIS A 160 -11.26 -1.34 14.91
C HIS A 160 -11.53 -0.11 14.02
N GLY A 161 -12.77 0.14 13.63
CA GLY A 161 -13.13 1.26 12.77
C GLY A 161 -12.56 1.15 11.33
N VAL A 162 -12.25 -0.08 10.90
CA VAL A 162 -11.75 -0.36 9.56
C VAL A 162 -12.90 -0.26 8.55
N ARG A 163 -12.60 0.27 7.37
CA ARG A 163 -13.52 0.27 6.23
C ARG A 163 -12.87 -0.47 5.08
N TYR A 164 -13.55 -1.50 4.61
CA TYR A 164 -13.06 -2.29 3.49
C TYR A 164 -13.45 -1.68 2.15
N THR A 165 -12.57 -1.83 1.17
CA THR A 165 -12.88 -1.64 -0.24
C THR A 165 -12.96 -3.02 -0.89
N GLY A 166 -14.15 -3.48 -1.22
CA GLY A 166 -14.35 -4.75 -1.93
C GLY A 166 -14.17 -4.54 -3.43
N VAL A 167 -13.16 -5.17 -4.04
CA VAL A 167 -12.87 -4.98 -5.46
C VAL A 167 -13.26 -6.20 -6.28
N MET A 168 -14.25 -5.99 -7.16
CA MET A 168 -14.99 -7.05 -7.84
C MET A 168 -14.24 -7.67 -9.01
N ILE A 169 -14.33 -9.01 -9.08
CA ILE A 169 -14.11 -9.78 -10.29
C ILE A 169 -15.46 -10.35 -10.71
N GLU A 170 -15.85 -10.15 -11.97
CA GLU A 170 -17.15 -10.63 -12.45
C GLU A 170 -17.17 -12.13 -12.66
N ASN A 171 -16.14 -12.69 -13.28
CA ASN A 171 -16.01 -14.14 -13.45
C ASN A 171 -14.57 -14.60 -13.22
N TYR A 172 -14.41 -15.90 -12.96
CA TYR A 172 -13.11 -16.50 -12.65
C TYR A 172 -12.62 -17.43 -13.77
N GLU A 173 -13.17 -17.26 -14.97
CA GLU A 173 -12.70 -17.97 -16.15
C GLU A 173 -11.58 -17.17 -16.81
N ASP A 174 -10.38 -17.73 -16.92
CA ASP A 174 -9.19 -17.08 -17.49
C ASP A 174 -9.26 -16.91 -19.02
N GLU A 175 -10.41 -16.54 -19.57
CA GLU A 175 -10.58 -16.39 -21.01
C GLU A 175 -10.24 -14.98 -21.47
N THR A 176 -9.32 -14.86 -22.44
CA THR A 176 -8.84 -13.60 -23.01
C THR A 176 -9.14 -13.47 -24.50
N ASP A 177 -10.00 -14.34 -25.02
CA ASP A 177 -10.38 -14.44 -26.45
C ASP A 177 -11.44 -13.40 -26.88
N GLY A 178 -11.86 -12.53 -25.98
CA GLY A 178 -12.85 -11.49 -26.23
C GLY A 178 -14.31 -11.95 -26.14
N LYS A 179 -14.56 -13.19 -25.80
CA LYS A 179 -15.92 -13.67 -25.54
C LYS A 179 -16.36 -13.29 -24.14
N ILE A 180 -17.44 -12.54 -24.07
CA ILE A 180 -18.00 -12.08 -22.80
C ILE A 180 -19.02 -13.11 -22.29
N LYS A 181 -18.78 -13.58 -21.07
CA LYS A 181 -19.71 -14.42 -20.32
C LYS A 181 -20.25 -13.62 -19.13
N LYS A 182 -21.55 -13.48 -19.06
CA LYS A 182 -22.18 -12.75 -17.96
C LYS A 182 -22.26 -13.59 -16.71
N GLN A 183 -21.98 -12.99 -15.58
CA GLN A 183 -22.19 -13.61 -14.28
C GLN A 183 -23.68 -13.77 -14.00
N THR A 184 -24.07 -14.94 -13.52
CA THR A 184 -25.46 -15.27 -13.13
C THR A 184 -25.66 -15.38 -11.62
N ASP A 185 -24.60 -15.62 -10.85
CA ASP A 185 -24.68 -15.66 -9.38
C ASP A 185 -24.55 -14.24 -8.80
N THR A 186 -25.61 -13.48 -8.94
CA THR A 186 -25.67 -12.08 -8.49
C THR A 186 -25.95 -11.93 -6.99
N GLN A 187 -26.55 -12.93 -6.37
CA GLN A 187 -26.98 -12.85 -4.97
C GLN A 187 -25.81 -12.70 -4.00
N ARG A 188 -24.70 -13.39 -4.25
CA ARG A 188 -23.49 -13.25 -3.42
C ARG A 188 -22.91 -11.86 -3.50
N PHE A 189 -22.79 -11.29 -4.70
CA PHE A 189 -22.30 -9.93 -4.87
C PHE A 189 -23.13 -8.92 -4.10
N GLN A 190 -24.48 -8.99 -4.26
CA GLN A 190 -25.39 -8.09 -3.57
C GLN A 190 -25.35 -8.29 -2.05
N TYR A 191 -25.33 -9.53 -1.57
CA TYR A 191 -25.35 -9.83 -0.15
C TYR A 191 -24.10 -9.27 0.55
N PHE A 192 -22.92 -9.67 0.13
CA PHE A 192 -21.65 -9.25 0.75
C PHE A 192 -21.32 -7.78 0.44
N GLY A 193 -21.62 -7.28 -0.75
CA GLY A 193 -21.42 -5.88 -1.09
C GLY A 193 -22.24 -4.93 -0.25
N ASN A 194 -23.51 -5.27 0.01
CA ASN A 194 -24.33 -4.49 0.93
C ASN A 194 -23.81 -4.52 2.37
N MET A 195 -23.20 -5.60 2.83
CA MET A 195 -22.56 -5.64 4.15
C MET A 195 -21.41 -4.61 4.23
N ILE A 196 -20.54 -4.57 3.23
CA ILE A 196 -19.45 -3.58 3.15
C ILE A 196 -20.02 -2.15 3.13
N LEU A 197 -20.97 -1.87 2.25
CA LEU A 197 -21.56 -0.54 2.11
C LEU A 197 -22.28 -0.06 3.39
N HIS A 198 -22.98 -0.94 4.07
CA HIS A 198 -23.66 -0.62 5.34
C HIS A 198 -22.67 -0.26 6.47
N GLN A 199 -21.47 -0.76 6.43
CA GLN A 199 -20.41 -0.39 7.37
C GLN A 199 -19.61 0.85 6.94
N GLY A 200 -20.03 1.53 5.87
CA GLY A 200 -19.37 2.71 5.34
C GLY A 200 -18.09 2.42 4.57
N GLY A 201 -17.89 1.17 4.14
CA GLY A 201 -16.89 0.78 3.18
C GLY A 201 -17.28 1.15 1.75
N GLU A 202 -16.49 0.77 0.80
CA GLU A 202 -16.73 1.04 -0.63
C GLU A 202 -16.56 -0.22 -1.48
N LEU A 203 -17.00 -0.12 -2.74
CA LEU A 203 -16.81 -1.15 -3.74
C LEU A 203 -16.06 -0.57 -4.94
N GLY A 204 -15.26 -1.41 -5.59
CA GLY A 204 -14.50 -1.07 -6.78
C GLY A 204 -14.36 -2.27 -7.71
N TYR A 205 -13.37 -2.21 -8.57
CA TYR A 205 -13.13 -3.21 -9.61
C TYR A 205 -11.72 -3.79 -9.50
N HIS A 206 -11.61 -5.09 -9.74
CA HIS A 206 -10.33 -5.82 -9.76
C HIS A 206 -10.07 -6.50 -11.11
N GLY A 207 -11.04 -6.51 -11.98
CA GLY A 207 -10.97 -7.05 -13.32
C GLY A 207 -12.21 -7.84 -13.70
N TYR A 208 -12.40 -8.03 -15.00
CA TYR A 208 -13.47 -8.89 -15.51
C TYR A 208 -13.24 -10.35 -15.11
N ASN A 209 -12.01 -10.82 -15.23
CA ASN A 209 -11.61 -12.23 -15.05
C ASN A 209 -10.21 -12.40 -14.42
N HIS A 210 -9.77 -11.47 -13.60
CA HIS A 210 -8.45 -11.46 -12.96
C HIS A 210 -7.26 -11.49 -13.95
N GLN A 211 -7.47 -11.07 -15.20
CA GLN A 211 -6.37 -10.93 -16.15
C GLN A 211 -5.96 -9.46 -16.27
N PRO A 212 -4.65 -9.15 -16.25
CA PRO A 212 -4.16 -7.77 -16.38
C PRO A 212 -4.62 -7.12 -17.70
N LEU A 213 -4.83 -5.81 -17.67
CA LEU A 213 -5.20 -5.04 -18.85
C LEU A 213 -3.96 -4.79 -19.72
N SER A 214 -3.43 -5.85 -20.33
CA SER A 214 -2.21 -5.82 -21.13
C SER A 214 -2.29 -6.74 -22.34
N LEU A 215 -1.72 -6.27 -23.46
CA LEU A 215 -1.48 -7.09 -24.66
C LEU A 215 -0.13 -7.81 -24.62
N SER A 216 0.74 -7.39 -23.74
CA SER A 216 2.06 -7.99 -23.55
C SER A 216 2.00 -9.12 -22.54
N ASN A 217 2.83 -10.14 -22.75
CA ASN A 217 3.02 -11.17 -21.74
C ASN A 217 3.68 -10.53 -20.52
N VAL A 218 3.04 -10.68 -19.37
CA VAL A 218 3.61 -10.23 -18.11
C VAL A 218 4.35 -11.41 -17.51
N ASP A 219 5.66 -11.38 -17.66
CA ASP A 219 6.54 -12.44 -17.18
C ASP A 219 6.91 -12.18 -15.70
N TYR A 220 6.11 -12.75 -14.81
CA TYR A 220 6.49 -12.93 -13.40
C TYR A 220 7.11 -14.32 -13.18
N GLY A 221 7.71 -14.90 -14.20
CA GLY A 221 8.17 -16.28 -14.20
C GLY A 221 7.00 -17.25 -14.11
N ASP A 222 7.26 -18.47 -13.66
CA ASP A 222 6.24 -19.52 -13.52
C ASP A 222 5.24 -19.26 -12.37
N VAL A 223 5.33 -18.11 -11.70
CA VAL A 223 4.56 -17.82 -10.47
C VAL A 223 3.15 -17.30 -10.78
N LEU A 224 2.97 -16.55 -11.86
CA LEU A 224 1.69 -15.95 -12.25
C LEU A 224 1.37 -16.28 -13.73
N PRO A 225 0.56 -17.28 -14.01
CA PRO A 225 0.25 -17.72 -15.36
C PRO A 225 -0.83 -16.85 -16.03
N TYR A 226 -0.56 -15.55 -16.20
CA TYR A 226 -1.48 -14.67 -16.90
C TYR A 226 -1.50 -14.95 -18.41
N LYS A 227 -2.71 -14.85 -18.97
CA LYS A 227 -2.91 -14.98 -20.43
C LYS A 227 -2.88 -13.61 -21.09
N THR A 228 -2.38 -13.56 -22.31
CA THR A 228 -2.40 -12.35 -23.13
C THR A 228 -3.76 -12.18 -23.82
N TRP A 229 -4.30 -10.98 -23.75
CA TRP A 229 -5.51 -10.64 -24.50
C TRP A 229 -5.26 -10.59 -26.01
N ILE A 230 -6.25 -10.99 -26.79
CA ILE A 230 -6.14 -10.99 -28.26
C ILE A 230 -6.16 -9.58 -28.86
N SER A 231 -6.69 -8.58 -28.17
CA SER A 231 -6.74 -7.18 -28.64
C SER A 231 -7.19 -6.21 -27.54
N MET A 232 -6.86 -4.93 -27.71
CA MET A 232 -7.40 -3.85 -26.86
C MET A 232 -8.92 -3.77 -26.87
N LYS A 233 -9.54 -4.12 -28.01
CA LYS A 233 -11.00 -4.21 -28.08
C LYS A 233 -11.56 -5.28 -27.15
N ALA A 234 -10.91 -6.44 -27.05
CA ALA A 234 -11.31 -7.51 -26.14
C ALA A 234 -11.18 -7.07 -24.68
N ILE A 235 -10.10 -6.38 -24.31
CA ILE A 235 -9.92 -5.77 -22.98
C ILE A 235 -11.04 -4.77 -22.69
N GLN A 236 -11.29 -3.84 -23.62
CA GLN A 236 -12.32 -2.81 -23.47
C GLN A 236 -13.72 -3.41 -23.32
N ASP A 237 -14.07 -4.43 -24.10
CA ASP A 237 -15.37 -5.08 -24.01
C ASP A 237 -15.54 -5.82 -22.67
N ALA A 238 -14.50 -6.51 -22.22
CA ALA A 238 -14.49 -7.21 -20.95
C ALA A 238 -14.62 -6.23 -19.76
N PHE A 239 -13.84 -5.16 -19.77
CA PHE A 239 -13.94 -4.15 -18.72
C PHE A 239 -15.26 -3.40 -18.76
N GLY A 240 -15.80 -3.14 -19.95
CA GLY A 240 -17.14 -2.56 -20.14
C GLY A 240 -18.25 -3.44 -19.56
N GLU A 241 -18.14 -4.76 -19.68
CA GLU A 241 -19.07 -5.68 -19.03
C GLU A 241 -18.95 -5.62 -17.50
N LEU A 242 -17.75 -5.60 -16.96
CA LEU A 242 -17.53 -5.46 -15.53
C LEU A 242 -18.15 -4.15 -14.98
N ILE A 243 -17.97 -3.03 -15.68
CA ILE A 243 -18.61 -1.75 -15.32
C ILE A 243 -20.13 -1.86 -15.36
N ARG A 244 -20.69 -2.46 -16.43
CA ARG A 244 -22.15 -2.71 -16.54
C ARG A 244 -22.65 -3.54 -15.38
N PHE A 245 -21.94 -4.64 -15.07
CA PHE A 245 -22.25 -5.54 -13.98
C PHE A 245 -22.27 -4.82 -12.63
N GLY A 246 -21.21 -4.07 -12.30
CA GLY A 246 -21.14 -3.31 -11.04
C GLY A 246 -22.31 -2.32 -10.89
N LYS A 247 -22.63 -1.58 -11.95
CA LYS A 247 -23.77 -0.63 -11.95
C LYS A 247 -25.13 -1.32 -11.80
N GLU A 248 -25.28 -2.52 -12.32
CA GLU A 248 -26.51 -3.31 -12.17
C GLU A 248 -26.65 -3.89 -10.76
N MET A 249 -25.53 -4.35 -10.17
CA MET A 249 -25.53 -4.92 -8.81
C MET A 249 -25.74 -3.85 -7.73
N PHE A 250 -25.16 -2.66 -7.92
CA PHE A 250 -25.15 -1.60 -6.92
C PHE A 250 -25.63 -0.26 -7.52
N PRO A 251 -26.91 -0.17 -7.91
CA PRO A 251 -27.43 1.03 -8.55
C PRO A 251 -27.35 2.23 -7.61
N GLY A 252 -26.80 3.33 -8.12
CA GLY A 252 -26.62 4.58 -7.36
C GLY A 252 -25.40 4.60 -6.45
N THR A 253 -24.63 3.51 -6.37
CA THR A 253 -23.33 3.50 -5.70
C THR A 253 -22.25 3.98 -6.64
N GLU A 254 -21.36 4.84 -6.16
CA GLU A 254 -20.18 5.24 -6.89
C GLU A 254 -19.12 4.13 -6.82
N LEU A 255 -18.68 3.66 -7.98
CA LEU A 255 -17.68 2.61 -8.14
C LEU A 255 -16.54 3.22 -8.97
N SER A 256 -15.57 3.84 -8.31
CA SER A 256 -14.54 4.65 -8.99
C SER A 256 -13.11 4.16 -8.78
N VAL A 257 -12.93 3.10 -8.03
CA VAL A 257 -11.62 2.51 -7.72
C VAL A 257 -11.36 1.29 -8.60
N TYR A 258 -10.19 1.23 -9.19
CA TYR A 258 -9.65 0.05 -9.85
C TYR A 258 -8.37 -0.42 -9.16
N VAL A 259 -8.32 -1.67 -8.77
CA VAL A 259 -7.13 -2.34 -8.25
C VAL A 259 -6.68 -3.33 -9.31
N PRO A 260 -5.53 -3.12 -9.97
CA PRO A 260 -5.05 -4.06 -10.99
C PRO A 260 -4.73 -5.43 -10.41
N PRO A 261 -5.11 -6.54 -11.07
CA PRO A 261 -4.68 -7.87 -10.65
C PRO A 261 -3.16 -7.95 -10.52
N SER A 262 -2.69 -8.43 -9.36
CA SER A 262 -1.25 -8.51 -9.01
C SER A 262 -0.47 -7.20 -9.22
N ASN A 263 -1.13 -6.07 -9.12
CA ASN A 263 -0.55 -4.74 -9.36
C ASN A 263 0.02 -4.57 -10.79
N VAL A 264 -0.55 -5.28 -11.76
CA VAL A 264 -0.09 -5.25 -13.16
C VAL A 264 -1.04 -4.41 -13.99
N LEU A 265 -0.54 -3.30 -14.50
CA LEU A 265 -1.26 -2.43 -15.42
C LEU A 265 -0.30 -1.93 -16.50
N SER A 266 -0.64 -2.20 -17.75
CA SER A 266 0.13 -1.67 -18.87
C SER A 266 -0.22 -0.21 -19.15
N GLU A 267 0.70 0.52 -19.79
CA GLU A 267 0.46 1.91 -20.21
C GLU A 267 -0.76 2.02 -21.14
N GLU A 268 -0.88 1.12 -22.11
CA GLU A 268 -2.03 1.06 -23.00
C GLU A 268 -3.34 0.71 -22.27
N GLY A 269 -3.29 -0.18 -21.28
CA GLY A 269 -4.42 -0.50 -20.40
C GLY A 269 -4.86 0.71 -19.59
N ARG A 270 -3.93 1.42 -18.98
CA ARG A 270 -4.17 2.65 -18.22
C ARG A 270 -4.78 3.74 -19.11
N LYS A 271 -4.21 3.96 -20.28
CA LYS A 271 -4.75 4.93 -21.27
C LYS A 271 -6.17 4.57 -21.70
N MET A 272 -6.44 3.31 -21.93
CA MET A 272 -7.78 2.82 -22.27
C MET A 272 -8.79 3.10 -21.14
N LEU A 273 -8.40 2.90 -19.87
CA LEU A 273 -9.25 3.26 -18.72
C LEU A 273 -9.58 4.75 -18.73
N ALA A 274 -8.59 5.62 -18.83
CA ALA A 274 -8.77 7.06 -18.85
C ALA A 274 -9.69 7.53 -19.99
N GLU A 275 -9.52 7.00 -21.19
CA GLU A 275 -10.27 7.42 -22.37
C GLU A 275 -11.69 6.86 -22.46
N LYS A 276 -11.93 5.65 -21.95
CA LYS A 276 -13.18 4.91 -22.19
C LYS A 276 -14.04 4.72 -20.95
N PHE A 277 -13.46 4.84 -19.77
CA PHE A 277 -14.12 4.58 -18.49
C PHE A 277 -13.88 5.72 -17.49
N PRO A 278 -14.42 6.92 -17.77
CA PRO A 278 -14.17 8.11 -16.95
C PRO A 278 -14.74 8.01 -15.53
N GLU A 279 -15.53 6.98 -15.23
CA GLU A 279 -15.94 6.65 -13.88
C GLU A 279 -14.79 6.15 -13.02
N ILE A 280 -13.72 5.55 -13.60
CA ILE A 280 -12.52 5.15 -12.86
C ILE A 280 -11.68 6.40 -12.60
N ARG A 281 -11.59 6.78 -11.34
CA ARG A 281 -10.87 7.99 -10.90
C ARG A 281 -9.65 7.69 -10.05
N THR A 282 -9.58 6.49 -9.51
CA THR A 282 -8.48 6.06 -8.68
C THR A 282 -8.01 4.68 -9.12
N ILE A 283 -6.71 4.56 -9.35
CA ILE A 283 -6.05 3.28 -9.56
C ILE A 283 -5.19 3.03 -8.35
N ALA A 284 -5.42 1.92 -7.65
CA ALA A 284 -4.58 1.55 -6.53
C ALA A 284 -3.24 1.04 -7.04
N SER A 285 -2.17 1.61 -6.52
CA SER A 285 -0.80 1.16 -6.77
C SER A 285 -0.20 0.69 -5.45
N ASN A 286 0.41 -0.48 -5.47
CA ASN A 286 1.19 -0.98 -4.36
C ASN A 286 2.67 -0.76 -4.67
N TYR A 287 3.45 -0.37 -3.69
CA TYR A 287 4.90 -0.45 -3.80
C TYR A 287 5.40 -1.72 -3.12
N PHE A 288 6.44 -2.30 -3.67
CA PHE A 288 7.09 -3.45 -3.08
C PHE A 288 8.19 -3.03 -2.10
N PRO A 289 8.49 -3.84 -1.08
CA PRO A 289 9.69 -3.65 -0.27
C PRO A 289 10.92 -3.50 -1.17
N GLY A 290 11.75 -2.50 -0.90
CA GLY A 290 12.93 -2.19 -1.74
C GLY A 290 12.68 -1.23 -2.91
N GLU A 291 11.50 -0.67 -3.07
CA GLU A 291 11.32 0.47 -3.98
C GLU A 291 11.97 1.73 -3.43
N TYR A 292 12.95 2.23 -4.18
CA TYR A 292 13.79 3.37 -3.79
C TYR A 292 13.35 4.66 -4.49
N ALA A 293 12.13 5.11 -4.28
CA ALA A 293 11.67 6.38 -4.84
C ALA A 293 11.60 7.45 -3.76
N TYR A 294 12.36 8.54 -3.94
CA TYR A 294 12.32 9.68 -3.03
C TYR A 294 11.07 10.54 -3.19
N VAL A 295 10.39 10.42 -4.31
CA VAL A 295 9.21 11.23 -4.61
C VAL A 295 7.98 10.46 -4.12
N GLN A 296 7.18 11.12 -3.28
CA GLN A 296 5.86 10.62 -2.94
C GLN A 296 4.90 11.16 -4.00
N GLU A 297 4.57 10.31 -4.93
CA GLU A 297 3.68 10.65 -6.01
C GLU A 297 2.27 10.21 -5.63
N PHE A 298 1.44 11.20 -5.33
CA PHE A 298 0.07 11.13 -5.77
C PHE A 298 0.08 11.76 -7.15
N GLU A 299 0.35 11.01 -8.16
CA GLU A 299 0.21 11.53 -9.50
C GLU A 299 -1.27 11.66 -9.83
N THR A 300 -1.73 12.91 -9.86
CA THR A 300 -2.88 13.19 -10.70
C THR A 300 -2.30 13.36 -12.10
N ALA A 301 -2.38 12.32 -12.90
CA ALA A 301 -1.95 12.38 -14.27
C ALA A 301 -2.83 13.40 -15.05
N ASP A 302 -2.35 13.85 -16.20
CA ASP A 302 -3.06 14.82 -17.09
C ASP A 302 -4.48 14.37 -17.48
N ASP A 303 -4.76 13.08 -17.37
CA ASP A 303 -6.08 12.47 -17.62
C ASP A 303 -7.04 12.51 -16.41
N GLY A 304 -6.59 13.03 -15.26
CA GLY A 304 -7.39 13.19 -14.05
C GLY A 304 -7.53 11.93 -13.19
N ILE A 305 -6.86 10.82 -13.54
CA ILE A 305 -6.81 9.62 -12.69
C ILE A 305 -5.73 9.83 -11.61
N VAL A 306 -6.08 9.52 -10.38
CA VAL A 306 -5.15 9.49 -9.23
C VAL A 306 -4.57 8.08 -9.09
N GLU A 307 -3.25 7.99 -8.99
CA GLU A 307 -2.50 6.76 -8.80
C GLU A 307 -1.63 6.82 -7.54
#